data_fe60f8aa2b65008a7d4e957bc19d08db
#
_entry.id   fe60f8aa2b65008a7d4e957bc19d08db
#
_cell.length_a   1.000
_cell.length_b   1.000
_cell.length_c   1.000
_cell.angle_alpha   90.00
_cell.angle_beta   90.00
_cell.angle_gamma   90.00
#
_symmetry.space_group_name_H-M   'P 1'
#
loop_
_entity.id
_entity.type
_entity.pdbx_description
1 polymer ?
#
loop_
_entity_poly.entity_id
_entity_poly.type
_entity_poly.pdbx_seq_one_letter_code
_entity_poly.pdbx_strand_id
1 'polypeptide(L)'
;MNPAVPAIRPVRLAPSRSDTFPRWVLIGAGAVMAFSLISVGLIRLTGNGPDQRPAPATQERQLRFEDRPDGSIAIIDGRTGELVTAVQGEQGFVRGALRALARERKARGLGAEQAFQLMVRTDGGLTLYDPATSQRVDLEAFGPTNSGNFARLLKNPPASRPVPLPVMQSPTQP
;
A
#
# COMPACT_ATOMS: atom_id res chain seq x y z
N MET A 1 14.71 -77.26 35.09
CA MET A 1 13.51 -76.43 34.95
C MET A 1 13.88 -75.26 34.06
N ASN A 2 13.43 -75.26 32.83
CA ASN A 2 13.74 -74.25 31.81
C ASN A 2 12.53 -73.34 31.71
N PRO A 3 12.60 -72.00 31.98
CA PRO A 3 11.46 -71.12 31.88
C PRO A 3 11.12 -70.93 30.38
N ALA A 4 9.86 -71.16 30.03
CA ALA A 4 9.33 -70.95 28.70
C ALA A 4 9.36 -69.46 28.32
N VAL A 5 10.05 -69.14 27.22
CA VAL A 5 10.07 -67.78 26.65
C VAL A 5 8.68 -67.50 26.06
N PRO A 6 7.99 -66.40 26.43
CA PRO A 6 6.69 -66.06 25.84
C PRO A 6 6.85 -65.70 24.37
N ALA A 7 6.06 -66.37 23.53
CA ALA A 7 6.02 -66.05 22.10
C ALA A 7 5.47 -64.64 21.83
N ILE A 8 6.30 -63.82 21.23
CA ILE A 8 5.91 -62.44 20.79
C ILE A 8 4.92 -62.58 19.63
N ARG A 9 3.66 -62.22 19.84
CA ARG A 9 2.66 -62.17 18.80
C ARG A 9 2.98 -61.03 17.83
N PRO A 10 3.06 -61.27 16.52
CA PRO A 10 3.30 -60.21 15.59
C PRO A 10 2.11 -59.22 15.61
N VAL A 11 2.39 -57.96 15.82
CA VAL A 11 1.43 -56.87 15.72
C VAL A 11 1.05 -56.74 14.24
N ARG A 12 -0.18 -57.14 13.89
CA ARG A 12 -0.74 -56.87 12.56
C ARG A 12 -0.99 -55.33 12.47
N LEU A 13 -0.13 -54.66 11.73
CA LEU A 13 -0.40 -53.27 11.31
C LEU A 13 -1.63 -53.33 10.42
N ALA A 14 -2.70 -52.62 10.83
CA ALA A 14 -3.88 -52.47 9.99
C ALA A 14 -3.45 -51.73 8.71
N PRO A 15 -3.97 -52.14 7.52
CA PRO A 15 -3.65 -51.41 6.29
C PRO A 15 -4.09 -49.97 6.45
N SER A 16 -3.14 -49.05 6.22
CA SER A 16 -3.45 -47.61 6.16
C SER A 16 -4.51 -47.42 5.06
N ARG A 17 -5.70 -46.97 5.45
CA ARG A 17 -6.67 -46.47 4.48
C ARG A 17 -5.99 -45.35 3.73
N SER A 18 -5.60 -45.59 2.49
CA SER A 18 -5.31 -44.57 1.53
C SER A 18 -6.64 -43.83 1.30
N ASP A 19 -6.85 -42.71 1.98
CA ASP A 19 -7.96 -41.80 1.70
C ASP A 19 -7.76 -41.23 0.30
N THR A 20 -8.08 -42.06 -0.70
CA THR A 20 -8.05 -41.66 -2.11
C THR A 20 -9.23 -40.71 -2.29
N PHE A 21 -8.95 -39.42 -2.37
CA PHE A 21 -9.97 -38.40 -2.69
C PHE A 21 -10.78 -38.86 -3.91
N PRO A 22 -12.11 -38.86 -3.81
CA PRO A 22 -12.95 -39.32 -4.91
C PRO A 22 -12.69 -38.42 -6.14
N ARG A 23 -12.42 -39.07 -7.28
CA ARG A 23 -12.04 -38.40 -8.54
C ARG A 23 -13.04 -37.31 -8.97
N TRP A 24 -14.33 -37.48 -8.66
CA TRP A 24 -15.36 -36.50 -8.96
C TRP A 24 -15.18 -35.17 -8.18
N VAL A 25 -14.64 -35.20 -6.96
CA VAL A 25 -14.32 -34.02 -6.19
C VAL A 25 -13.17 -33.24 -6.85
N LEU A 26 -12.15 -33.93 -7.32
CA LEU A 26 -11.02 -33.31 -8.03
C LEU A 26 -11.48 -32.70 -9.36
N ILE A 27 -12.35 -33.41 -10.11
CA ILE A 27 -12.94 -32.92 -11.37
C ILE A 27 -13.81 -31.68 -11.07
N GLY A 28 -14.64 -31.71 -10.01
CA GLY A 28 -15.47 -30.58 -9.59
C GLY A 28 -14.64 -29.36 -9.23
N ALA A 29 -13.60 -29.54 -8.43
CA ALA A 29 -12.69 -28.46 -8.05
C ALA A 29 -11.96 -27.89 -9.28
N GLY A 30 -11.50 -28.74 -10.19
CA GLY A 30 -10.88 -28.33 -11.45
C GLY A 30 -11.83 -27.54 -12.35
N ALA A 31 -13.09 -27.97 -12.45
CA ALA A 31 -14.11 -27.27 -13.24
C ALA A 31 -14.42 -25.88 -12.69
N VAL A 32 -14.54 -25.73 -11.36
CA VAL A 32 -14.74 -24.42 -10.71
C VAL A 32 -13.56 -23.50 -10.97
N MET A 33 -12.34 -24.02 -10.84
CA MET A 33 -11.12 -23.23 -11.10
C MET A 33 -11.04 -22.80 -12.58
N ALA A 34 -11.30 -23.71 -13.52
CA ALA A 34 -11.33 -23.41 -14.94
C ALA A 34 -12.41 -22.38 -15.30
N PHE A 35 -13.61 -22.52 -14.75
CA PHE A 35 -14.70 -21.57 -14.92
C PHE A 35 -14.33 -20.17 -14.41
N SER A 36 -13.72 -20.08 -13.22
CA SER A 36 -13.26 -18.82 -12.65
C SER A 36 -12.23 -18.13 -13.54
N LEU A 37 -11.23 -18.87 -14.01
CA LEU A 37 -10.19 -18.35 -14.91
C LEU A 37 -10.75 -17.88 -16.25
N ILE A 38 -11.65 -18.67 -16.84
CA ILE A 38 -12.31 -18.33 -18.11
C ILE A 38 -13.17 -17.06 -17.92
N SER A 39 -13.94 -16.97 -16.83
CA SER A 39 -14.79 -15.80 -16.55
C SER A 39 -13.96 -14.53 -16.41
N VAL A 40 -12.86 -14.58 -15.64
CA VAL A 40 -11.95 -13.44 -15.50
C VAL A 40 -11.27 -13.11 -16.81
N GLY A 41 -10.85 -14.12 -17.57
CA GLY A 41 -10.25 -13.94 -18.90
C GLY A 41 -11.21 -13.24 -19.88
N LEU A 42 -12.46 -13.69 -19.95
CA LEU A 42 -13.49 -13.08 -20.79
C LEU A 42 -13.75 -11.62 -20.40
N ILE A 43 -13.91 -11.32 -19.11
CA ILE A 43 -14.09 -9.94 -18.61
C ILE A 43 -12.92 -9.05 -19.02
N ARG A 44 -11.69 -9.55 -18.93
CA ARG A 44 -10.50 -8.81 -19.34
C ARG A 44 -10.41 -8.59 -20.84
N LEU A 45 -10.78 -9.57 -21.64
CA LEU A 45 -10.74 -9.49 -23.12
C LEU A 45 -11.87 -8.63 -23.68
N THR A 46 -13.05 -8.69 -23.10
CA THR A 46 -14.23 -7.93 -23.58
C THR A 46 -14.23 -6.48 -23.09
N GLY A 47 -13.33 -6.11 -22.18
CA GLY A 47 -13.31 -4.77 -21.58
C GLY A 47 -14.52 -4.45 -20.71
N ASN A 48 -15.41 -5.43 -20.47
CA ASN A 48 -16.63 -5.27 -19.65
C ASN A 48 -16.35 -5.36 -18.14
N GLY A 49 -15.09 -5.30 -17.74
CA GLY A 49 -14.74 -5.16 -16.32
C GLY A 49 -15.25 -3.84 -15.76
N PRO A 50 -15.39 -3.72 -14.42
CA PRO A 50 -15.73 -2.45 -13.80
C PRO A 50 -14.80 -1.38 -14.36
N ASP A 51 -15.38 -0.25 -14.80
CA ASP A 51 -14.63 0.82 -15.46
C ASP A 51 -13.49 1.26 -14.52
N GLN A 52 -12.25 0.89 -14.89
CA GLN A 52 -11.05 1.22 -14.11
C GLN A 52 -10.60 2.66 -14.35
N ARG A 53 -11.37 3.40 -15.19
CA ARG A 53 -11.13 4.83 -15.30
C ARG A 53 -11.54 5.48 -14.00
N PRO A 54 -10.60 6.09 -13.28
CA PRO A 54 -10.96 6.76 -12.05
C PRO A 54 -11.96 7.87 -12.38
N ALA A 55 -12.94 8.02 -11.50
CA ALA A 55 -13.84 9.16 -11.57
C ALA A 55 -13.03 10.47 -11.65
N PRO A 56 -13.51 11.49 -12.37
CA PRO A 56 -12.81 12.76 -12.50
C PRO A 56 -12.46 13.35 -11.14
N ALA A 57 -11.31 14.03 -11.05
CA ALA A 57 -10.92 14.73 -9.83
C ALA A 57 -11.75 16.01 -9.68
N THR A 58 -12.30 16.23 -8.49
CA THR A 58 -12.98 17.47 -8.09
C THR A 58 -12.04 18.43 -7.40
N GLN A 59 -11.02 17.91 -6.73
CA GLN A 59 -10.00 18.67 -6.04
C GLN A 59 -8.66 17.96 -6.17
N GLU A 60 -7.60 18.73 -6.40
CA GLU A 60 -6.24 18.23 -6.55
C GLU A 60 -5.25 19.10 -5.78
N ARG A 61 -4.23 18.46 -5.21
CA ARG A 61 -3.08 19.14 -4.61
C ARG A 61 -1.80 18.39 -4.93
N GLN A 62 -0.77 19.11 -5.32
CA GLN A 62 0.55 18.58 -5.54
C GLN A 62 1.32 18.56 -4.22
N LEU A 63 1.89 17.40 -3.86
CA LEU A 63 2.61 17.21 -2.61
C LEU A 63 3.95 16.54 -2.86
N ARG A 64 5.00 17.03 -2.20
CA ARG A 64 6.29 16.39 -2.10
C ARG A 64 6.48 15.87 -0.69
N PHE A 65 7.13 14.72 -0.58
CA PHE A 65 7.40 14.09 0.69
C PHE A 65 8.92 13.95 0.84
N GLU A 66 9.46 14.48 1.94
CA GLU A 66 10.88 14.50 2.21
C GLU A 66 11.17 13.89 3.58
N ASP A 67 12.02 12.85 3.62
CA ASP A 67 12.48 12.27 4.88
C ASP A 67 13.41 13.27 5.59
N ARG A 68 13.18 13.46 6.91
CA ARG A 68 14.02 14.30 7.76
C ARG A 68 14.96 13.47 8.63
N PRO A 69 16.07 14.04 9.09
CA PRO A 69 17.01 13.34 9.97
C PRO A 69 16.41 12.91 11.31
N ASP A 70 15.37 13.60 11.78
CA ASP A 70 14.61 13.24 13.00
C ASP A 70 13.64 12.08 12.80
N GLY A 71 13.63 11.47 11.60
CA GLY A 71 12.74 10.39 11.23
C GLY A 71 11.31 10.83 10.91
N SER A 72 11.00 12.13 10.89
CA SER A 72 9.73 12.65 10.39
C SER A 72 9.71 12.72 8.85
N ILE A 73 8.50 12.77 8.28
CA ILE A 73 8.29 13.04 6.86
C ILE A 73 7.73 14.45 6.73
N ALA A 74 8.49 15.34 6.10
CA ALA A 74 7.98 16.66 5.71
C ALA A 74 7.05 16.50 4.50
N ILE A 75 5.88 17.13 4.57
CA ILE A 75 4.93 17.22 3.48
C ILE A 75 4.96 18.66 2.99
N ILE A 76 5.39 18.83 1.75
CA ILE A 76 5.65 20.12 1.12
C ILE A 76 4.66 20.30 -0.03
N ASP A 77 4.10 21.47 -0.17
CA ASP A 77 3.28 21.81 -1.32
C ASP A 77 4.15 21.86 -2.59
N GLY A 78 3.81 21.04 -3.57
CA GLY A 78 4.59 20.90 -4.79
C GLY A 78 4.61 22.15 -5.68
N ARG A 79 3.63 23.03 -5.53
CA ARG A 79 3.51 24.27 -6.29
C ARG A 79 4.24 25.44 -5.66
N THR A 80 4.10 25.59 -4.33
CA THR A 80 4.66 26.76 -3.59
C THR A 80 6.01 26.46 -2.95
N GLY A 81 6.33 25.20 -2.75
CA GLY A 81 7.52 24.77 -2.00
C GLY A 81 7.40 24.98 -0.49
N GLU A 82 6.22 25.36 0.01
CA GLU A 82 6.00 25.62 1.43
C GLU A 82 5.68 24.32 2.18
N LEU A 83 6.13 24.27 3.45
CA LEU A 83 5.82 23.16 4.34
C LEU A 83 4.33 23.17 4.69
N VAL A 84 3.62 22.09 4.37
CA VAL A 84 2.21 21.89 4.74
C VAL A 84 2.13 21.35 6.17
N THR A 85 2.91 20.31 6.46
CA THR A 85 2.99 19.70 7.80
C THR A 85 4.19 18.73 7.85
N ALA A 86 4.51 18.27 9.05
CA ALA A 86 5.45 17.18 9.26
C ALA A 86 4.73 16.06 10.01
N VAL A 87 4.94 14.83 9.55
CA VAL A 87 4.33 13.62 10.12
C VAL A 87 5.40 12.85 10.88
N GLN A 88 5.20 12.68 12.20
CA GLN A 88 6.11 11.92 13.06
C GLN A 88 5.55 10.53 13.39
N GLY A 89 6.42 9.55 13.58
CA GLY A 89 6.24 8.29 14.30
C GLY A 89 5.22 7.32 13.70
N GLU A 90 4.08 7.16 14.32
CA GLU A 90 3.19 6.00 14.17
C GLU A 90 2.31 5.95 12.91
N GLN A 91 2.46 6.87 11.98
CA GLN A 91 1.73 6.80 10.71
C GLN A 91 2.40 5.83 9.73
N GLY A 92 2.58 4.59 10.17
CA GLY A 92 3.19 3.50 9.37
C GLY A 92 2.52 3.33 8.02
N PHE A 93 1.23 3.67 7.91
CA PHE A 93 0.49 3.63 6.66
C PHE A 93 1.00 4.67 5.64
N VAL A 94 1.13 5.93 6.01
CA VAL A 94 1.67 6.99 5.12
C VAL A 94 3.05 6.59 4.62
N ARG A 95 3.90 6.16 5.54
CA ARG A 95 5.25 5.71 5.23
C ARG A 95 5.25 4.47 4.32
N GLY A 96 4.34 3.51 4.56
CA GLY A 96 4.20 2.31 3.74
C GLY A 96 3.78 2.62 2.31
N ALA A 97 2.76 3.44 2.12
CA ALA A 97 2.25 3.86 0.82
C ALA A 97 3.32 4.63 0.03
N LEU A 98 3.98 5.61 0.67
CA LEU A 98 5.05 6.38 0.04
C LEU A 98 6.27 5.52 -0.31
N ARG A 99 6.63 4.56 0.55
CA ARG A 99 7.74 3.63 0.27
C ARG A 99 7.46 2.75 -0.93
N ALA A 100 6.21 2.30 -1.13
CA ALA A 100 5.83 1.52 -2.30
C ALA A 100 6.01 2.34 -3.59
N LEU A 101 5.53 3.58 -3.62
CA LEU A 101 5.67 4.49 -4.76
C LEU A 101 7.14 4.87 -5.00
N ALA A 102 7.91 5.18 -3.94
CA ALA A 102 9.33 5.50 -4.05
C ALA A 102 10.16 4.32 -4.57
N ARG A 103 9.80 3.09 -4.19
CA ARG A 103 10.47 1.88 -4.72
C ARG A 103 10.24 1.73 -6.22
N GLU A 104 9.03 2.00 -6.68
CA GLU A 104 8.70 1.95 -8.12
C GLU A 104 9.47 3.02 -8.90
N ARG A 105 9.54 4.25 -8.39
CA ARG A 105 10.38 5.31 -8.99
C ARG A 105 11.84 4.88 -9.09
N LYS A 106 12.38 4.35 -7.99
CA LYS A 106 13.77 3.86 -7.96
C LYS A 106 14.02 2.74 -8.97
N ALA A 107 13.09 1.80 -9.11
CA ALA A 107 13.18 0.72 -10.09
C ALA A 107 13.23 1.22 -11.54
N ARG A 108 12.64 2.40 -11.80
CA ARG A 108 12.64 3.07 -13.11
C ARG A 108 13.75 4.12 -13.24
N GLY A 109 14.65 4.25 -12.27
CA GLY A 109 15.72 5.27 -12.28
C GLY A 109 15.20 6.70 -12.10
N LEU A 110 14.01 6.88 -11.53
CA LEU A 110 13.40 8.19 -11.31
C LEU A 110 13.66 8.67 -9.88
N GLY A 111 13.86 9.97 -9.72
CA GLY A 111 14.11 10.61 -8.43
C GLY A 111 12.83 11.13 -7.75
N ALA A 112 13.02 12.04 -6.80
CA ALA A 112 11.95 12.62 -5.97
C ALA A 112 11.48 14.00 -6.48
N GLU A 113 11.94 14.44 -7.65
CA GLU A 113 11.75 15.80 -8.15
C GLU A 113 10.29 16.09 -8.47
N GLN A 114 9.59 15.10 -9.02
CA GLN A 114 8.21 15.24 -9.41
C GLN A 114 7.27 15.07 -8.22
N ALA A 115 6.36 16.04 -8.02
CA ALA A 115 5.36 15.98 -6.96
C ALA A 115 4.33 14.88 -7.22
N PHE A 116 3.82 14.27 -6.15
CA PHE A 116 2.64 13.42 -6.18
C PHE A 116 1.38 14.27 -6.25
N GLN A 117 0.31 13.73 -6.82
CA GLN A 117 -0.99 14.38 -6.89
C GLN A 117 -1.96 13.69 -5.92
N LEU A 118 -2.41 14.41 -4.92
CA LEU A 118 -3.48 13.98 -4.03
C LEU A 118 -4.80 14.50 -4.57
N MET A 119 -5.74 13.61 -4.90
CA MET A 119 -6.97 13.93 -5.59
C MET A 119 -8.19 13.42 -4.85
N VAL A 120 -9.24 14.26 -4.73
CA VAL A 120 -10.60 13.82 -4.42
C VAL A 120 -11.34 13.62 -5.73
N ARG A 121 -11.97 12.47 -5.88
CA ARG A 121 -12.76 12.12 -7.07
C ARG A 121 -14.23 12.50 -6.88
N THR A 122 -14.98 12.56 -7.97
CA THR A 122 -16.44 12.84 -7.95
C THR A 122 -17.25 11.79 -7.20
N ASP A 123 -16.74 10.57 -7.08
CA ASP A 123 -17.33 9.48 -6.30
C ASP A 123 -17.01 9.57 -4.79
N GLY A 124 -16.32 10.62 -4.36
CA GLY A 124 -15.87 10.84 -2.99
C GLY A 124 -14.58 10.11 -2.63
N GLY A 125 -14.02 9.32 -3.55
CA GLY A 125 -12.78 8.59 -3.35
C GLY A 125 -11.56 9.49 -3.29
N LEU A 126 -10.59 9.12 -2.46
CA LEU A 126 -9.31 9.82 -2.29
C LEU A 126 -8.18 8.98 -2.88
N THR A 127 -7.44 9.56 -3.81
CA THR A 127 -6.36 8.88 -4.53
C THR A 127 -5.06 9.66 -4.43
N LEU A 128 -3.97 8.95 -4.14
CA LEU A 128 -2.61 9.45 -4.30
C LEU A 128 -2.06 8.91 -5.62
N TYR A 129 -1.78 9.81 -6.55
CA TYR A 129 -1.27 9.48 -7.89
C TYR A 129 0.18 9.91 -8.05
N ASP A 130 0.98 9.06 -8.64
CA ASP A 130 2.35 9.36 -9.02
C ASP A 130 2.43 9.57 -10.54
N PRO A 131 2.57 10.81 -11.02
CA PRO A 131 2.66 11.08 -12.45
C PRO A 131 3.95 10.57 -13.08
N ALA A 132 5.04 10.37 -12.30
CA ALA A 132 6.30 9.87 -12.81
C ALA A 132 6.23 8.38 -13.23
N THR A 133 5.45 7.58 -12.52
CA THR A 133 5.31 6.13 -12.76
C THR A 133 3.93 5.73 -13.26
N SER A 134 2.97 6.66 -13.26
CA SER A 134 1.54 6.42 -13.51
C SER A 134 0.90 5.47 -12.48
N GLN A 135 1.56 5.29 -11.33
CA GLN A 135 1.04 4.49 -10.23
C GLN A 135 0.01 5.29 -9.41
N ARG A 136 -0.92 4.54 -8.85
CA ARG A 136 -2.04 5.13 -8.12
C ARG A 136 -2.35 4.28 -6.89
N VAL A 137 -2.65 4.95 -5.79
CA VAL A 137 -3.02 4.35 -4.52
C VAL A 137 -4.37 4.92 -4.08
N ASP A 138 -5.39 4.07 -4.00
CA ASP A 138 -6.69 4.44 -3.48
C ASP A 138 -6.65 4.38 -1.95
N LEU A 139 -6.78 5.54 -1.33
CA LEU A 139 -6.53 5.69 0.10
C LEU A 139 -7.70 5.17 0.96
N GLU A 140 -8.92 5.05 0.41
CA GLU A 140 -10.05 4.44 1.10
C GLU A 140 -9.83 2.96 1.39
N ALA A 141 -9.09 2.24 0.55
CA ALA A 141 -8.77 0.83 0.77
C ALA A 141 -8.06 0.58 2.12
N PHE A 142 -7.54 1.62 2.74
CA PHE A 142 -6.80 1.55 4.00
C PHE A 142 -7.58 2.05 5.22
N GLY A 143 -8.88 2.28 5.03
CA GLY A 143 -9.81 2.65 6.09
C GLY A 143 -9.91 4.16 6.37
N PRO A 144 -10.99 4.57 7.07
CA PRO A 144 -11.39 5.98 7.20
C PRO A 144 -10.40 6.85 7.99
N THR A 145 -9.67 6.26 8.95
CA THR A 145 -8.67 7.00 9.73
C THR A 145 -7.49 7.41 8.86
N ASN A 146 -7.02 6.51 8.00
CA ASN A 146 -5.87 6.76 7.14
C ASN A 146 -6.24 7.70 5.98
N SER A 147 -7.36 7.47 5.31
CA SER A 147 -7.84 8.37 4.26
C SER A 147 -8.14 9.76 4.81
N GLY A 148 -8.72 9.87 6.01
CA GLY A 148 -8.97 11.13 6.69
C GLY A 148 -7.71 11.96 6.96
N ASN A 149 -6.60 11.32 7.29
CA ASN A 149 -5.32 12.01 7.48
C ASN A 149 -4.84 12.67 6.17
N PHE A 150 -4.96 11.98 5.05
CA PHE A 150 -4.63 12.54 3.74
C PHE A 150 -5.63 13.61 3.29
N ALA A 151 -6.94 13.43 3.57
CA ALA A 151 -7.96 14.42 3.22
C ALA A 151 -7.72 15.79 3.91
N ARG A 152 -7.16 15.79 5.10
CA ARG A 152 -6.76 17.04 5.79
C ARG A 152 -5.69 17.82 5.02
N LEU A 153 -4.80 17.12 4.30
CA LEU A 153 -3.75 17.78 3.52
C LEU A 153 -4.31 18.61 2.36
N LEU A 154 -5.51 18.28 1.86
CA LEU A 154 -6.17 19.08 0.83
C LEU A 154 -6.72 20.40 1.37
N LYS A 155 -7.11 20.42 2.64
CA LYS A 155 -7.77 21.56 3.29
C LYS A 155 -6.82 22.49 4.03
N ASN A 156 -5.66 21.98 4.47
CA ASN A 156 -4.70 22.77 5.23
C ASN A 156 -3.97 23.73 4.29
N PRO A 157 -4.05 25.06 4.52
CA PRO A 157 -3.14 25.99 3.87
C PRO A 157 -1.70 25.61 4.25
N PRO A 158 -0.70 25.90 3.39
CA PRO A 158 0.69 25.70 3.75
C PRO A 158 0.97 26.43 5.08
N ALA A 159 1.74 25.77 5.96
CA ALA A 159 2.13 26.40 7.23
C ALA A 159 2.86 27.71 6.91
N SER A 160 2.38 28.79 7.47
CA SER A 160 3.04 30.11 7.37
C SER A 160 4.54 29.92 7.66
N ARG A 161 5.39 30.51 6.81
CA ARG A 161 6.85 30.43 6.85
C ARG A 161 7.41 30.17 8.26
N PRO A 162 8.38 29.25 8.43
CA PRO A 162 9.11 29.18 9.68
C PRO A 162 9.62 30.58 10.00
N VAL A 163 9.24 31.12 11.17
CA VAL A 163 9.83 32.36 11.68
C VAL A 163 11.35 32.12 11.67
N PRO A 164 12.14 32.97 10.99
CA PRO A 164 13.60 32.84 11.03
C PRO A 164 13.99 32.88 12.51
N LEU A 165 14.71 31.86 12.96
CA LEU A 165 15.29 31.88 14.29
C LEU A 165 16.06 33.21 14.42
N PRO A 166 15.89 33.95 15.53
CA PRO A 166 16.65 35.18 15.73
C PRO A 166 18.13 34.84 15.61
N VAL A 167 18.79 35.47 14.66
CA VAL A 167 20.24 35.41 14.53
C VAL A 167 20.81 35.87 15.86
N MET A 168 21.30 34.92 16.66
CA MET A 168 22.10 35.27 17.84
C MET A 168 23.30 36.07 17.33
N GLN A 169 23.18 37.40 17.46
CA GLN A 169 24.34 38.28 17.27
C GLN A 169 25.36 37.86 18.31
N SER A 170 26.48 37.34 17.82
CA SER A 170 27.64 37.09 18.67
C SER A 170 28.01 38.37 19.37
N PRO A 171 28.25 38.38 20.69
CA PRO A 171 28.71 39.56 21.38
C PRO A 171 30.05 39.98 20.81
N THR A 172 30.11 41.17 20.24
CA THR A 172 31.34 41.84 19.89
C THR A 172 32.16 41.98 21.17
N GLN A 173 33.26 41.24 21.25
CA GLN A 173 34.24 41.45 22.31
C GLN A 173 35.01 42.75 22.03
N PRO A 174 35.32 43.56 23.10
CA PRO A 174 36.12 44.76 23.00
C PRO A 174 37.59 44.50 22.70
#